data_56d441291181f3395e0a9af4c589200e
#
_entry.id   56d441291181f3395e0a9af4c589200e
#
_cell.length_a   1.000
_cell.length_b   1.000
_cell.length_c   1.000
_cell.angle_alpha   90.00
_cell.angle_beta   90.00
_cell.angle_gamma   90.00
#
_symmetry.space_group_name_H-M   'P 1'
#
loop_
_entity.id
_entity.type
_entity.pdbx_description
1 polymer ?
#
loop_
_entity_poly.entity_id
_entity_poly.type
_entity_poly.pdbx_seq_one_letter_code
_entity_poly.pdbx_strand_id
1 'polypeptide(L)'
;MNVYSNILEMVGKTPMLEVTNIDTGPCRLFLKLELMNPGGSIKDRIGISMIEEAEKRGDIKPGDTIVEATAGNTGLGLALVAAQKNYKLIIVLPDKMSQEKIFNLRAMGAEVVLTRSDVGRGHPEYYQDLGARIAEERGAYFINQFGNPDNPLAHETGTAPEILEQMDGDLDAIVLGVGSSGTVAGISAYLKKHAPDVDLILADPEGSILTDYINKGEIGEGGSWLVEGIGEDFIPDIADFDKVKKAYAISDAESFATARMLLRKEGLLAGSSSGTLLAAALRYCREQTEPRRVVTFACDTGNKYLSKLYNDFWLEDQGFITREQRGDLTDLVGRPHGERATITIGPNDILTTAHNRLR
;
A
#
# COMPACT_ATOMS: atom_id res chain seq x y z
N MET A 1 -6.40 30.30 -4.40
CA MET A 1 -7.23 29.09 -4.29
C MET A 1 -7.15 28.37 -5.61
N ASN A 2 -6.78 27.09 -5.62
CA ASN A 2 -6.71 26.31 -6.84
C ASN A 2 -8.10 25.70 -7.10
N VAL A 3 -8.65 25.96 -8.28
CA VAL A 3 -9.84 25.29 -8.79
C VAL A 3 -9.37 24.35 -9.89
N TYR A 4 -9.66 23.08 -9.73
CA TYR A 4 -9.27 22.03 -10.67
C TYR A 4 -10.41 21.69 -11.60
N SER A 5 -10.13 21.37 -12.85
CA SER A 5 -11.14 20.99 -13.84
C SER A 5 -11.47 19.51 -13.79
N ASN A 6 -10.53 18.68 -13.29
CA ASN A 6 -10.76 17.26 -13.10
C ASN A 6 -9.95 16.74 -11.90
N ILE A 7 -10.37 15.59 -11.36
CA ILE A 7 -9.82 15.02 -10.15
C ILE A 7 -8.34 14.57 -10.31
N LEU A 8 -7.89 14.22 -11.52
CA LEU A 8 -6.53 13.77 -11.79
C LEU A 8 -5.49 14.89 -11.59
N GLU A 9 -5.88 16.16 -11.80
CA GLU A 9 -5.03 17.32 -11.54
C GLU A 9 -4.69 17.52 -10.06
N MET A 10 -5.43 16.84 -9.16
CA MET A 10 -5.22 16.88 -7.72
C MET A 10 -4.25 15.81 -7.23
N VAL A 11 -3.81 14.90 -8.09
CA VAL A 11 -2.87 13.85 -7.73
C VAL A 11 -1.46 14.41 -7.65
N GLY A 12 -0.74 14.04 -6.61
CA GLY A 12 0.58 14.59 -6.32
C GLY A 12 0.52 15.91 -5.54
N LYS A 13 1.66 16.59 -5.42
CA LYS A 13 1.84 17.80 -4.60
C LYS A 13 1.28 17.63 -3.18
N THR A 14 1.41 16.42 -2.66
CA THR A 14 0.89 16.07 -1.35
C THR A 14 1.63 16.81 -0.25
N PRO A 15 0.95 17.19 0.85
CA PRO A 15 1.60 17.86 1.98
C PRO A 15 2.67 17.00 2.64
N MET A 16 3.51 17.66 3.43
CA MET A 16 4.45 17.04 4.34
C MET A 16 4.14 17.47 5.77
N LEU A 17 4.17 16.54 6.72
CA LEU A 17 3.90 16.76 8.14
C LEU A 17 5.14 16.41 8.96
N GLU A 18 5.60 17.32 9.82
CA GLU A 18 6.63 17.00 10.82
C GLU A 18 6.00 16.23 11.99
N VAL A 19 6.64 15.14 12.38
CA VAL A 19 6.25 14.33 13.54
C VAL A 19 6.74 15.02 14.81
N THR A 20 5.84 15.47 15.67
CA THR A 20 6.20 16.28 16.84
C THR A 20 5.76 15.70 18.18
N ASN A 21 4.80 14.75 18.17
CA ASN A 21 4.25 14.15 19.40
C ASN A 21 4.73 12.70 19.63
N ILE A 22 5.66 12.21 18.79
CA ILE A 22 6.33 10.91 18.91
C ILE A 22 7.82 11.17 19.11
N ASP A 23 8.45 10.46 20.04
CA ASP A 23 9.89 10.54 20.26
C ASP A 23 10.66 9.96 19.07
N THR A 24 11.34 10.82 18.33
CA THR A 24 12.15 10.52 17.16
C THR A 24 13.66 10.45 17.45
N GLY A 25 14.07 10.51 18.73
CA GLY A 25 15.47 10.62 19.09
C GLY A 25 16.10 11.94 18.60
N PRO A 26 17.33 11.95 18.09
CA PRO A 26 17.98 13.18 17.64
C PRO A 26 17.47 13.73 16.31
N CYS A 27 16.65 12.95 15.56
CA CYS A 27 16.22 13.32 14.23
C CYS A 27 14.98 14.20 14.22
N ARG A 28 14.86 15.02 13.16
CA ARG A 28 13.57 15.56 12.72
C ARG A 28 12.97 14.61 11.69
N LEU A 29 11.79 14.08 11.98
CA LEU A 29 11.12 13.10 11.13
C LEU A 29 9.89 13.72 10.46
N PHE A 30 9.76 13.52 9.16
CA PHE A 30 8.69 14.07 8.35
C PHE A 30 7.91 12.97 7.63
N LEU A 31 6.61 13.14 7.49
CA LEU A 31 5.70 12.24 6.77
C LEU A 31 5.23 12.89 5.47
N LYS A 32 5.56 12.31 4.33
CA LYS A 32 4.96 12.66 3.04
C LYS A 32 3.55 12.06 2.98
N LEU A 33 2.51 12.90 2.96
CA LEU A 33 1.12 12.49 3.14
C LEU A 33 0.48 11.99 1.85
N GLU A 34 0.94 10.85 1.32
CA GLU A 34 0.41 10.25 0.09
C GLU A 34 -1.04 9.74 0.22
N LEU A 35 -1.50 9.51 1.44
CA LEU A 35 -2.91 9.25 1.75
C LEU A 35 -3.87 10.38 1.35
N MET A 36 -3.34 11.59 1.09
CA MET A 36 -4.13 12.75 0.66
C MET A 36 -4.33 12.86 -0.86
N ASN A 37 -3.75 11.96 -1.64
CA ASN A 37 -4.16 11.81 -3.04
C ASN A 37 -5.67 11.49 -3.13
N PRO A 38 -6.37 11.86 -4.21
CA PRO A 38 -7.81 11.67 -4.36
C PRO A 38 -8.31 10.24 -4.18
N GLY A 39 -7.57 9.23 -4.68
CA GLY A 39 -7.86 7.80 -4.47
C GLY A 39 -7.35 7.28 -3.13
N GLY A 40 -6.75 8.18 -2.32
CA GLY A 40 -6.31 7.89 -0.96
C GLY A 40 -5.03 7.07 -0.87
N SER A 41 -4.12 7.15 -1.86
CA SER A 41 -2.82 6.47 -1.77
C SER A 41 -1.77 7.00 -2.75
N ILE A 42 -0.51 6.65 -2.49
CA ILE A 42 0.64 6.88 -3.37
C ILE A 42 0.45 6.26 -4.78
N LYS A 43 -0.43 5.25 -4.91
CA LYS A 43 -0.65 4.53 -6.17
C LYS A 43 -1.46 5.34 -7.19
N ASP A 44 -2.11 6.42 -6.80
CA ASP A 44 -2.76 7.34 -7.72
C ASP A 44 -1.76 7.91 -8.73
N ARG A 45 -0.53 8.19 -8.28
CA ARG A 45 0.56 8.70 -9.11
C ARG A 45 0.93 7.76 -10.25
N ILE A 46 1.13 6.48 -9.92
CA ILE A 46 1.47 5.47 -10.93
C ILE A 46 0.30 5.14 -11.84
N GLY A 47 -0.94 5.22 -11.34
CA GLY A 47 -2.14 5.06 -12.14
C GLY A 47 -2.18 6.06 -13.30
N ILE A 48 -1.89 7.33 -13.05
CA ILE A 48 -1.80 8.37 -14.08
C ILE A 48 -0.62 8.11 -15.01
N SER A 49 0.57 7.93 -14.46
CA SER A 49 1.81 7.80 -15.24
C SER A 49 1.73 6.65 -16.24
N MET A 50 1.36 5.45 -15.79
CA MET A 50 1.29 4.27 -16.66
C MET A 50 0.26 4.42 -17.78
N ILE A 51 -0.88 5.07 -17.52
CA ILE A 51 -1.90 5.29 -18.55
C ILE A 51 -1.46 6.38 -19.52
N GLU A 52 -0.97 7.51 -19.05
CA GLU A 52 -0.59 8.63 -19.91
C GLU A 52 0.61 8.33 -20.79
N GLU A 53 1.60 7.59 -20.30
CA GLU A 53 2.72 7.15 -21.11
C GLU A 53 2.30 6.11 -22.16
N ALA A 54 1.38 5.20 -21.84
CA ALA A 54 0.81 4.26 -22.81
C ALA A 54 -0.01 5.00 -23.89
N GLU A 55 -0.78 6.04 -23.53
CA GLU A 55 -1.47 6.92 -24.49
C GLU A 55 -0.48 7.64 -25.42
N LYS A 56 0.60 8.20 -24.87
CA LYS A 56 1.64 8.90 -25.66
C LYS A 56 2.33 7.99 -26.67
N ARG A 57 2.53 6.72 -26.31
CA ARG A 57 3.09 5.70 -27.23
C ARG A 57 2.07 5.21 -28.27
N GLY A 58 0.79 5.45 -28.04
CA GLY A 58 -0.29 4.94 -28.88
C GLY A 58 -0.67 3.49 -28.59
N ASP A 59 -0.25 2.94 -27.42
CA ASP A 59 -0.56 1.58 -26.99
C ASP A 59 -2.04 1.43 -26.64
N ILE A 60 -2.65 2.49 -26.11
CA ILE A 60 -4.06 2.57 -25.70
C ILE A 60 -4.69 3.91 -26.07
N LYS A 61 -6.01 3.92 -26.14
CA LYS A 61 -6.85 5.13 -26.34
C LYS A 61 -8.14 5.04 -25.54
N PRO A 62 -8.80 6.15 -25.25
CA PRO A 62 -10.10 6.16 -24.57
C PRO A 62 -11.10 5.18 -25.22
N GLY A 63 -11.77 4.37 -24.39
CA GLY A 63 -12.68 3.31 -24.80
C GLY A 63 -12.07 1.91 -24.80
N ASP A 64 -10.75 1.78 -24.78
CA ASP A 64 -10.07 0.51 -24.69
C ASP A 64 -10.24 -0.15 -23.32
N THR A 65 -9.96 -1.45 -23.24
CA THR A 65 -9.96 -2.21 -22.01
C THR A 65 -8.53 -2.35 -21.47
N ILE A 66 -8.34 -2.05 -20.19
CA ILE A 66 -7.10 -2.23 -19.46
C ILE A 66 -7.28 -3.26 -18.35
N VAL A 67 -6.24 -4.05 -18.09
CA VAL A 67 -6.23 -5.10 -17.07
C VAL A 67 -5.06 -4.86 -16.13
N GLU A 68 -5.29 -5.01 -14.83
CA GLU A 68 -4.22 -5.01 -13.82
C GLU A 68 -4.45 -6.09 -12.78
N ALA A 69 -3.36 -6.70 -12.35
CA ALA A 69 -3.33 -7.65 -11.24
C ALA A 69 -2.74 -6.98 -9.99
N THR A 70 -3.55 -6.79 -8.96
CA THR A 70 -3.11 -5.99 -7.81
C THR A 70 -3.79 -6.37 -6.50
N ALA A 71 -3.11 -6.13 -5.39
CA ALA A 71 -3.67 -6.27 -4.03
C ALA A 71 -4.53 -5.07 -3.58
N GLY A 72 -4.84 -4.09 -4.45
CA GLY A 72 -5.87 -3.10 -4.17
C GLY A 72 -5.56 -1.63 -4.49
N ASN A 73 -4.54 -0.99 -3.92
CA ASN A 73 -4.33 0.47 -4.09
C ASN A 73 -4.02 0.88 -5.54
N THR A 74 -3.23 0.07 -6.27
CA THR A 74 -2.97 0.34 -7.71
C THR A 74 -4.27 0.25 -8.51
N GLY A 75 -5.11 -0.74 -8.20
CA GLY A 75 -6.44 -0.85 -8.81
C GLY A 75 -7.31 0.36 -8.57
N LEU A 76 -7.28 0.95 -7.36
CA LEU A 76 -8.03 2.17 -7.05
C LEU A 76 -7.49 3.39 -7.81
N GLY A 77 -6.17 3.55 -7.90
CA GLY A 77 -5.54 4.59 -8.71
C GLY A 77 -5.89 4.47 -10.20
N LEU A 78 -5.83 3.26 -10.74
CA LEU A 78 -6.25 2.98 -12.13
C LEU A 78 -7.76 3.21 -12.34
N ALA A 79 -8.61 2.85 -11.37
CA ALA A 79 -10.04 3.07 -11.45
C ALA A 79 -10.39 4.56 -11.50
N LEU A 80 -9.66 5.40 -10.75
CA LEU A 80 -9.79 6.85 -10.81
C LEU A 80 -9.48 7.39 -12.22
N VAL A 81 -8.38 6.94 -12.82
CA VAL A 81 -7.98 7.34 -14.18
C VAL A 81 -8.96 6.79 -15.22
N ALA A 82 -9.36 5.52 -15.11
CA ALA A 82 -10.29 4.88 -16.03
C ALA A 82 -11.64 5.59 -16.07
N ALA A 83 -12.18 5.97 -14.91
CA ALA A 83 -13.43 6.73 -14.83
C ALA A 83 -13.33 8.11 -15.51
N GLN A 84 -12.19 8.80 -15.38
CA GLN A 84 -12.01 10.14 -15.95
C GLN A 84 -11.66 10.12 -17.45
N LYS A 85 -10.93 9.11 -17.92
CA LYS A 85 -10.44 9.00 -19.29
C LYS A 85 -11.25 8.01 -20.14
N ASN A 86 -12.35 7.46 -19.62
CA ASN A 86 -13.25 6.54 -20.31
C ASN A 86 -12.58 5.23 -20.75
N TYR A 87 -11.83 4.58 -19.85
CA TYR A 87 -11.34 3.22 -20.03
C TYR A 87 -12.25 2.20 -19.36
N LYS A 88 -12.30 0.99 -19.91
CA LYS A 88 -12.88 -0.18 -19.22
C LYS A 88 -11.76 -0.81 -18.39
N LEU A 89 -12.02 -1.02 -17.10
CA LEU A 89 -11.00 -1.54 -16.18
C LEU A 89 -11.39 -2.92 -15.65
N ILE A 90 -10.48 -3.86 -15.77
CA ILE A 90 -10.56 -5.20 -15.16
C ILE A 90 -9.47 -5.31 -14.12
N ILE A 91 -9.83 -5.63 -12.87
CA ILE A 91 -8.89 -5.85 -11.79
C ILE A 91 -8.94 -7.30 -11.34
N VAL A 92 -7.80 -7.98 -11.40
CA VAL A 92 -7.60 -9.32 -10.83
C VAL A 92 -7.03 -9.20 -9.43
N LEU A 93 -7.74 -9.73 -8.44
CA LEU A 93 -7.51 -9.46 -7.02
C LEU A 93 -7.52 -10.78 -6.22
N PRO A 94 -6.53 -11.05 -5.36
CA PRO A 94 -6.58 -12.18 -4.44
C PRO A 94 -7.77 -12.09 -3.47
N ASP A 95 -8.39 -13.22 -3.17
CA ASP A 95 -9.63 -13.31 -2.36
C ASP A 95 -9.43 -12.91 -0.88
N LYS A 96 -8.20 -12.91 -0.37
CA LYS A 96 -7.84 -12.45 0.99
C LYS A 96 -7.93 -10.93 1.22
N MET A 97 -8.13 -10.15 0.16
CA MET A 97 -8.16 -8.68 0.27
C MET A 97 -9.40 -8.18 1.01
N SER A 98 -9.31 -6.96 1.58
CA SER A 98 -10.43 -6.38 2.33
C SER A 98 -11.66 -6.15 1.45
N GLN A 99 -12.85 -6.36 2.02
CA GLN A 99 -14.12 -6.13 1.32
C GLN A 99 -14.28 -4.67 0.91
N GLU A 100 -13.77 -3.75 1.72
CA GLU A 100 -13.78 -2.32 1.44
C GLU A 100 -13.08 -1.98 0.11
N LYS A 101 -11.93 -2.62 -0.18
CA LYS A 101 -11.21 -2.43 -1.45
C LYS A 101 -12.02 -2.98 -2.63
N ILE A 102 -12.62 -4.16 -2.48
CA ILE A 102 -13.44 -4.78 -3.51
C ILE A 102 -14.67 -3.92 -3.82
N PHE A 103 -15.36 -3.42 -2.79
CA PHE A 103 -16.54 -2.56 -2.98
C PHE A 103 -16.17 -1.23 -3.61
N ASN A 104 -15.05 -0.61 -3.21
CA ASN A 104 -14.57 0.62 -3.82
C ASN A 104 -14.29 0.45 -5.31
N LEU A 105 -13.57 -0.60 -5.71
CA LEU A 105 -13.29 -0.89 -7.12
C LEU A 105 -14.57 -1.05 -7.95
N ARG A 106 -15.54 -1.84 -7.44
CA ARG A 106 -16.84 -2.02 -8.10
C ARG A 106 -17.65 -0.73 -8.18
N ALA A 107 -17.65 0.07 -7.12
CA ALA A 107 -18.34 1.36 -7.09
C ALA A 107 -17.78 2.35 -8.12
N MET A 108 -16.48 2.26 -8.42
CA MET A 108 -15.80 3.05 -9.45
C MET A 108 -15.95 2.47 -10.87
N GLY A 109 -16.73 1.39 -11.03
CA GLY A 109 -17.05 0.79 -12.32
C GLY A 109 -16.08 -0.27 -12.82
N ALA A 110 -15.10 -0.70 -12.01
CA ALA A 110 -14.19 -1.77 -12.40
C ALA A 110 -14.87 -3.15 -12.36
N GLU A 111 -14.60 -3.97 -13.37
CA GLU A 111 -14.85 -5.42 -13.33
C GLU A 111 -13.82 -6.04 -12.38
N VAL A 112 -14.26 -6.71 -11.31
CA VAL A 112 -13.38 -7.33 -10.32
C VAL A 112 -13.45 -8.84 -10.45
N VAL A 113 -12.31 -9.45 -10.79
CA VAL A 113 -12.11 -10.89 -10.86
C VAL A 113 -11.34 -11.33 -9.60
N LEU A 114 -12.01 -12.11 -8.74
CA LEU A 114 -11.36 -12.67 -7.56
C LEU A 114 -10.67 -13.98 -7.92
N THR A 115 -9.47 -14.18 -7.37
CA THR A 115 -8.70 -15.39 -7.55
C THR A 115 -8.14 -15.90 -6.22
N ARG A 116 -7.58 -17.10 -6.22
CA ARG A 116 -7.03 -17.74 -5.04
C ARG A 116 -5.80 -17.00 -4.52
N SER A 117 -5.72 -16.85 -3.21
CA SER A 117 -4.57 -16.28 -2.49
C SER A 117 -3.59 -17.33 -1.94
N ASP A 118 -3.94 -18.62 -2.05
CA ASP A 118 -3.15 -19.75 -1.54
C ASP A 118 -2.27 -20.41 -2.61
N VAL A 119 -2.09 -19.76 -3.76
CA VAL A 119 -1.26 -20.22 -4.88
C VAL A 119 -0.15 -19.23 -5.19
N GLY A 120 1.02 -19.75 -5.58
CA GLY A 120 2.21 -18.95 -5.92
C GLY A 120 2.37 -18.74 -7.43
N ARG A 121 3.42 -18.00 -7.78
CA ARG A 121 3.80 -17.67 -9.17
C ARG A 121 3.95 -18.93 -10.02
N GLY A 122 3.44 -18.90 -11.25
CA GLY A 122 3.42 -20.04 -12.17
C GLY A 122 2.16 -20.91 -12.06
N HIS A 123 1.31 -20.71 -11.06
CA HIS A 123 0.02 -21.36 -11.01
C HIS A 123 -1.00 -20.60 -11.89
N PRO A 124 -1.87 -21.28 -12.69
CA PRO A 124 -2.81 -20.60 -13.58
C PRO A 124 -3.78 -19.62 -12.91
N GLU A 125 -4.03 -19.80 -11.61
CA GLU A 125 -4.87 -18.92 -10.79
C GLU A 125 -4.04 -17.95 -9.93
N TYR A 126 -2.71 -17.88 -10.10
CA TYR A 126 -1.93 -16.81 -9.50
C TYR A 126 -2.34 -15.47 -10.10
N TYR A 127 -2.59 -14.47 -9.28
CA TYR A 127 -3.28 -13.25 -9.70
C TYR A 127 -2.60 -12.52 -10.87
N GLN A 128 -1.26 -12.49 -10.93
CA GLN A 128 -0.52 -11.84 -12.03
C GLN A 128 -0.63 -12.65 -13.33
N ASP A 129 -0.46 -13.99 -13.25
CA ASP A 129 -0.56 -14.88 -14.41
C ASP A 129 -1.99 -14.88 -14.97
N LEU A 130 -3.00 -14.86 -14.10
CA LEU A 130 -4.40 -14.73 -14.48
C LEU A 130 -4.70 -13.38 -15.13
N GLY A 131 -4.14 -12.28 -14.61
CA GLY A 131 -4.30 -10.94 -15.18
C GLY A 131 -3.73 -10.86 -16.60
N ALA A 132 -2.52 -11.35 -16.81
CA ALA A 132 -1.89 -11.40 -18.13
C ALA A 132 -2.72 -12.23 -19.12
N ARG A 133 -3.20 -13.41 -18.71
CA ARG A 133 -4.05 -14.27 -19.54
C ARG A 133 -5.37 -13.60 -19.92
N ILE A 134 -6.05 -12.96 -18.96
CA ILE A 134 -7.30 -12.23 -19.25
C ILE A 134 -7.06 -11.10 -20.24
N ALA A 135 -5.94 -10.38 -20.12
CA ALA A 135 -5.59 -9.34 -21.06
C ALA A 135 -5.41 -9.89 -22.48
N GLU A 136 -4.70 -11.00 -22.63
CA GLU A 136 -4.51 -11.69 -23.92
C GLU A 136 -5.85 -12.18 -24.51
N GLU A 137 -6.66 -12.91 -23.72
CA GLU A 137 -7.94 -13.48 -24.15
C GLU A 137 -8.96 -12.42 -24.60
N ARG A 138 -8.91 -11.23 -23.99
CA ARG A 138 -9.85 -10.12 -24.28
C ARG A 138 -9.27 -9.07 -25.24
N GLY A 139 -8.04 -9.24 -25.71
CA GLY A 139 -7.34 -8.22 -26.51
C GLY A 139 -7.22 -6.88 -25.78
N ALA A 140 -6.99 -6.92 -24.46
CA ALA A 140 -6.89 -5.78 -23.58
C ALA A 140 -5.42 -5.46 -23.24
N TYR A 141 -5.15 -4.22 -22.84
CA TYR A 141 -3.80 -3.81 -22.43
C TYR A 141 -3.52 -4.24 -20.98
N PHE A 142 -2.47 -5.02 -20.78
CA PHE A 142 -2.00 -5.41 -19.46
C PHE A 142 -1.05 -4.34 -18.90
N ILE A 143 -1.44 -3.66 -17.82
CA ILE A 143 -0.66 -2.58 -17.20
C ILE A 143 0.66 -3.08 -16.63
N ASN A 144 0.63 -4.23 -15.91
CA ASN A 144 1.81 -4.90 -15.34
C ASN A 144 2.67 -3.97 -14.48
N GLN A 145 2.17 -3.48 -13.36
CA GLN A 145 2.88 -2.55 -12.48
C GLN A 145 4.27 -3.04 -12.03
N PHE A 146 4.52 -4.36 -12.02
CA PHE A 146 5.77 -4.96 -11.56
C PHE A 146 6.88 -4.94 -12.62
N GLY A 147 6.53 -4.80 -13.90
CA GLY A 147 7.44 -4.74 -15.04
C GLY A 147 7.34 -3.45 -15.86
N ASN A 148 6.43 -2.55 -15.54
CA ASN A 148 6.16 -1.34 -16.31
C ASN A 148 7.10 -0.19 -15.93
N PRO A 149 7.97 0.30 -16.85
CA PRO A 149 8.93 1.38 -16.56
C PRO A 149 8.25 2.73 -16.26
N ASP A 150 6.99 2.91 -16.64
CA ASP A 150 6.24 4.14 -16.36
C ASP A 150 5.79 4.24 -14.89
N ASN A 151 5.88 3.14 -14.15
CA ASN A 151 5.66 3.13 -12.71
C ASN A 151 6.77 3.90 -11.95
N PRO A 152 8.08 3.57 -12.08
CA PRO A 152 9.14 4.39 -11.51
C PRO A 152 9.14 5.84 -11.97
N LEU A 153 8.78 6.10 -13.23
CA LEU A 153 8.75 7.43 -13.81
C LEU A 153 7.86 8.39 -13.02
N ALA A 154 6.71 7.93 -12.51
CA ALA A 154 5.83 8.73 -11.65
C ALA A 154 6.53 9.28 -10.40
N HIS A 155 7.44 8.51 -9.85
CA HIS A 155 8.17 8.87 -8.63
C HIS A 155 9.45 9.64 -8.93
N GLU A 156 10.13 9.36 -10.06
CA GLU A 156 11.29 10.12 -10.52
C GLU A 156 10.91 11.56 -10.87
N THR A 157 9.78 11.76 -11.57
CA THR A 157 9.35 13.07 -12.05
C THR A 157 8.43 13.84 -11.11
N GLY A 158 7.82 13.16 -10.13
CA GLY A 158 6.84 13.75 -9.21
C GLY A 158 7.27 13.64 -7.75
N THR A 159 7.25 12.44 -7.17
CA THR A 159 7.42 12.25 -5.71
C THR A 159 8.78 12.73 -5.20
N ALA A 160 9.87 12.37 -5.88
CA ALA A 160 11.23 12.71 -5.43
C ALA A 160 11.51 14.22 -5.53
N PRO A 161 11.19 14.92 -6.66
CA PRO A 161 11.32 16.38 -6.73
C PRO A 161 10.50 17.11 -5.66
N GLU A 162 9.24 16.69 -5.42
CA GLU A 162 8.40 17.30 -4.38
C GLU A 162 9.01 17.17 -2.98
N ILE A 163 9.57 16.00 -2.63
CA ILE A 163 10.23 15.81 -1.34
C ILE A 163 11.42 16.75 -1.21
N LEU A 164 12.27 16.81 -2.22
CA LEU A 164 13.48 17.62 -2.17
C LEU A 164 13.17 19.12 -2.07
N GLU A 165 12.14 19.58 -2.80
CA GLU A 165 11.63 20.94 -2.73
C GLU A 165 11.06 21.25 -1.33
N GLN A 166 10.21 20.38 -0.77
CA GLN A 166 9.60 20.57 0.55
C GLN A 166 10.61 20.55 1.70
N MET A 167 11.76 19.93 1.49
CA MET A 167 12.86 19.88 2.45
C MET A 167 13.92 20.95 2.19
N ASP A 168 13.70 21.88 1.24
CA ASP A 168 14.68 22.90 0.82
C ASP A 168 16.07 22.31 0.45
N GLY A 169 16.09 21.09 -0.06
CA GLY A 169 17.31 20.34 -0.36
C GLY A 169 18.08 19.81 0.85
N ASP A 170 17.64 20.14 2.08
CA ASP A 170 18.28 19.71 3.34
C ASP A 170 17.61 18.43 3.85
N LEU A 171 18.10 17.28 3.36
CA LEU A 171 17.56 15.93 3.61
C LEU A 171 18.70 14.93 3.73
N ASP A 172 18.68 14.11 4.78
CA ASP A 172 19.72 13.10 5.02
C ASP A 172 19.28 11.69 4.60
N ALA A 173 17.99 11.35 4.80
CA ALA A 173 17.52 10.01 4.48
C ALA A 173 16.02 9.98 4.11
N ILE A 174 15.66 9.01 3.26
CA ILE A 174 14.28 8.64 2.99
C ILE A 174 14.07 7.18 3.40
N VAL A 175 13.08 6.94 4.26
CA VAL A 175 12.64 5.59 4.63
C VAL A 175 11.39 5.24 3.83
N LEU A 176 11.43 4.15 3.08
CA LEU A 176 10.35 3.75 2.18
C LEU A 176 10.15 2.23 2.18
N GLY A 177 9.00 1.78 1.67
CA GLY A 177 8.66 0.36 1.53
C GLY A 177 8.59 -0.05 0.07
N VAL A 178 8.65 -1.34 -0.18
CA VAL A 178 8.62 -1.94 -1.52
C VAL A 178 7.44 -2.90 -1.64
N GLY A 179 6.57 -2.61 -2.62
CA GLY A 179 5.66 -3.56 -3.24
C GLY A 179 6.13 -3.74 -4.68
N SER A 180 5.54 -3.04 -5.66
CA SER A 180 5.98 -3.12 -7.07
C SER A 180 7.36 -2.54 -7.38
N SER A 181 8.08 -2.02 -6.41
CA SER A 181 9.40 -1.34 -6.50
C SER A 181 9.41 0.03 -7.17
N GLY A 182 8.32 0.48 -7.78
CA GLY A 182 8.32 1.76 -8.52
C GLY A 182 8.76 2.96 -7.69
N THR A 183 8.34 3.03 -6.42
CA THR A 183 8.70 4.13 -5.53
C THR A 183 10.21 4.17 -5.26
N VAL A 184 10.81 3.03 -4.90
CA VAL A 184 12.26 2.96 -4.63
C VAL A 184 13.07 3.24 -5.89
N ALA A 185 12.70 2.64 -7.03
CA ALA A 185 13.41 2.81 -8.28
C ALA A 185 13.35 4.26 -8.78
N GLY A 186 12.17 4.89 -8.78
CA GLY A 186 12.04 6.28 -9.23
C GLY A 186 12.74 7.29 -8.32
N ILE A 187 12.61 7.13 -6.99
CA ILE A 187 13.33 7.98 -6.03
C ILE A 187 14.85 7.76 -6.15
N SER A 188 15.31 6.51 -6.27
CA SER A 188 16.73 6.17 -6.48
C SER A 188 17.28 6.88 -7.72
N ALA A 189 16.59 6.76 -8.86
CA ALA A 189 16.98 7.38 -10.12
C ALA A 189 17.12 8.91 -10.02
N TYR A 190 16.16 9.56 -9.34
CA TYR A 190 16.21 11.02 -9.13
C TYR A 190 17.35 11.42 -8.18
N LEU A 191 17.49 10.75 -7.04
CA LEU A 191 18.50 11.08 -6.03
C LEU A 191 19.93 10.85 -6.55
N LYS A 192 20.17 9.82 -7.37
CA LYS A 192 21.48 9.62 -8.03
C LYS A 192 21.95 10.85 -8.81
N LYS A 193 21.02 11.63 -9.36
CA LYS A 193 21.30 12.81 -10.19
C LYS A 193 21.33 14.11 -9.40
N HIS A 194 20.45 14.25 -8.40
CA HIS A 194 20.14 15.56 -7.78
C HIS A 194 20.52 15.66 -6.31
N ALA A 195 20.63 14.55 -5.58
CA ALA A 195 20.97 14.51 -4.17
C ALA A 195 21.67 13.17 -3.82
N PRO A 196 22.89 12.94 -4.34
CA PRO A 196 23.58 11.65 -4.23
C PRO A 196 23.92 11.25 -2.78
N ASP A 197 23.98 12.22 -1.87
CA ASP A 197 24.31 11.98 -0.46
C ASP A 197 23.12 11.56 0.40
N VAL A 198 21.88 11.68 -0.12
CA VAL A 198 20.69 11.23 0.59
C VAL A 198 20.61 9.70 0.61
N ASP A 199 20.48 9.12 1.80
CA ASP A 199 20.39 7.70 2.01
C ASP A 199 18.95 7.18 1.74
N LEU A 200 18.83 6.03 1.08
CA LEU A 200 17.58 5.26 1.06
C LEU A 200 17.64 4.12 2.06
N ILE A 201 16.59 3.99 2.84
CA ILE A 201 16.42 2.96 3.87
C ILE A 201 15.14 2.19 3.56
N LEU A 202 15.22 0.86 3.52
CA LEU A 202 14.06 0.02 3.28
C LEU A 202 13.36 -0.34 4.59
N ALA A 203 12.05 -0.14 4.63
CA ALA A 203 11.15 -0.71 5.62
C ALA A 203 10.43 -1.90 4.99
N ASP A 204 10.58 -3.09 5.57
CA ASP A 204 10.11 -4.34 4.98
C ASP A 204 9.38 -5.17 6.04
N PRO A 205 8.24 -5.81 5.74
CA PRO A 205 7.59 -6.68 6.71
C PRO A 205 8.40 -7.96 6.93
N GLU A 206 8.41 -8.46 8.16
CA GLU A 206 8.96 -9.80 8.46
C GLU A 206 8.25 -10.85 7.59
N GLY A 207 9.01 -11.72 6.97
CA GLY A 207 8.54 -12.72 6.00
C GLY A 207 8.77 -12.33 4.54
N SER A 208 9.00 -11.05 4.22
CA SER A 208 9.48 -10.63 2.90
C SER A 208 10.95 -11.00 2.71
N ILE A 209 11.34 -11.30 1.46
CA ILE A 209 12.74 -11.65 1.13
C ILE A 209 13.67 -10.43 1.02
N LEU A 210 13.11 -9.22 0.96
CA LEU A 210 13.86 -8.02 0.54
C LEU A 210 14.84 -7.57 1.62
N THR A 211 14.55 -7.74 2.91
CA THR A 211 15.48 -7.40 3.99
C THR A 211 16.78 -8.19 3.89
N ASP A 212 16.72 -9.49 3.68
CA ASP A 212 17.90 -10.34 3.54
C ASP A 212 18.64 -10.05 2.23
N TYR A 213 17.89 -9.83 1.17
CA TYR A 213 18.47 -9.44 -0.12
C TYR A 213 19.29 -8.14 -0.01
N ILE A 214 18.75 -7.08 0.62
CA ILE A 214 19.44 -5.81 0.76
C ILE A 214 20.64 -5.91 1.72
N ASN A 215 20.45 -6.53 2.89
CA ASN A 215 21.47 -6.52 3.93
C ASN A 215 22.56 -7.57 3.74
N LYS A 216 22.27 -8.69 3.07
CA LYS A 216 23.18 -9.84 2.93
C LYS A 216 23.49 -10.21 1.48
N GLY A 217 22.71 -9.73 0.51
CA GLY A 217 22.76 -10.16 -0.90
C GLY A 217 22.19 -11.55 -1.15
N GLU A 218 21.39 -12.08 -0.24
CA GLU A 218 20.83 -13.42 -0.27
C GLU A 218 19.31 -13.36 -0.47
N ILE A 219 18.77 -14.22 -1.32
CA ILE A 219 17.32 -14.43 -1.45
C ILE A 219 16.95 -15.53 -0.46
N GLY A 220 16.32 -15.15 0.65
CA GLY A 220 15.83 -16.07 1.66
C GLY A 220 14.53 -16.78 1.25
N GLU A 221 14.04 -17.66 2.12
CA GLU A 221 12.70 -18.24 1.95
C GLU A 221 11.65 -17.19 2.34
N GLY A 222 10.68 -16.94 1.44
CA GLY A 222 9.55 -16.07 1.71
C GLY A 222 8.63 -16.68 2.78
N GLY A 223 8.14 -15.84 3.69
CA GLY A 223 7.15 -16.18 4.71
C GLY A 223 5.78 -15.59 4.39
N SER A 224 5.00 -15.34 5.44
CA SER A 224 3.70 -14.66 5.34
C SER A 224 3.65 -13.45 6.25
N TRP A 225 2.94 -12.42 5.84
CA TRP A 225 2.68 -11.21 6.62
C TRP A 225 1.26 -10.69 6.37
N LEU A 226 0.78 -9.85 7.27
CA LEU A 226 -0.56 -9.25 7.23
C LEU A 226 -0.56 -7.77 6.84
N VAL A 227 0.59 -7.11 6.85
CA VAL A 227 0.77 -5.76 6.30
C VAL A 227 0.43 -5.77 4.81
N GLU A 228 -0.35 -4.78 4.36
CA GLU A 228 -0.77 -4.70 2.96
C GLU A 228 0.00 -3.63 2.20
N GLY A 229 0.35 -3.93 0.93
CA GLY A 229 0.91 -2.97 -0.02
C GLY A 229 2.42 -2.86 -0.08
N ILE A 230 3.12 -3.55 0.80
CA ILE A 230 4.58 -3.72 0.81
C ILE A 230 4.95 -5.15 1.22
N GLY A 231 6.20 -5.53 0.94
CA GLY A 231 6.71 -6.88 1.14
C GLY A 231 6.51 -7.74 -0.10
N GLU A 232 7.54 -8.48 -0.49
CA GLU A 232 7.53 -9.34 -1.67
C GLU A 232 8.27 -10.66 -1.39
N ASP A 233 7.88 -11.71 -2.11
CA ASP A 233 8.52 -13.03 -2.17
C ASP A 233 9.35 -13.22 -3.45
N PHE A 234 9.49 -12.17 -4.25
CA PHE A 234 10.31 -12.09 -5.46
C PHE A 234 10.92 -10.69 -5.63
N ILE A 235 11.87 -10.53 -6.54
CA ILE A 235 12.43 -9.23 -6.92
C ILE A 235 11.65 -8.72 -8.14
N PRO A 236 10.90 -7.60 -8.06
CA PRO A 236 10.23 -7.01 -9.21
C PRO A 236 11.21 -6.59 -10.32
N ASP A 237 10.81 -6.74 -11.58
CA ASP A 237 11.68 -6.48 -12.74
C ASP A 237 12.17 -5.02 -12.84
N ILE A 238 11.35 -4.08 -12.32
CA ILE A 238 11.67 -2.64 -12.30
C ILE A 238 12.45 -2.20 -11.06
N ALA A 239 12.89 -3.13 -10.20
CA ALA A 239 13.56 -2.78 -8.96
C ALA A 239 14.94 -2.17 -9.22
N ASP A 240 15.25 -1.09 -8.51
CA ASP A 240 16.58 -0.48 -8.39
C ASP A 240 16.87 -0.21 -6.92
N PHE A 241 17.70 -1.06 -6.33
CA PHE A 241 18.09 -0.99 -4.91
C PHE A 241 19.49 -0.41 -4.70
N ASP A 242 20.19 0.05 -5.74
CA ASP A 242 21.60 0.50 -5.65
C ASP A 242 21.85 1.58 -4.59
N LYS A 243 20.85 2.45 -4.33
CA LYS A 243 20.93 3.48 -3.30
C LYS A 243 20.46 3.04 -1.92
N VAL A 244 19.87 1.85 -1.80
CA VAL A 244 19.36 1.38 -0.51
C VAL A 244 20.52 0.90 0.35
N LYS A 245 20.77 1.60 1.45
CA LYS A 245 21.90 1.36 2.33
C LYS A 245 21.65 0.28 3.39
N LYS A 246 20.41 0.17 3.83
CA LYS A 246 20.00 -0.73 4.90
C LYS A 246 18.52 -1.05 4.79
N ALA A 247 18.12 -2.23 5.23
CA ALA A 247 16.74 -2.65 5.39
C ALA A 247 16.44 -3.02 6.85
N TYR A 248 15.23 -2.68 7.31
CA TYR A 248 14.69 -3.08 8.61
C TYR A 248 13.50 -4.01 8.41
N ALA A 249 13.59 -5.22 8.96
CA ALA A 249 12.44 -6.10 9.08
C ALA A 249 11.58 -5.65 10.26
N ILE A 250 10.29 -5.43 10.00
CA ILE A 250 9.31 -4.95 10.97
C ILE A 250 8.17 -5.96 11.05
N SER A 251 7.85 -6.43 12.24
CA SER A 251 6.77 -7.38 12.43
C SER A 251 5.39 -6.73 12.20
N ASP A 252 4.38 -7.55 11.88
CA ASP A 252 2.99 -7.11 11.77
C ASP A 252 2.52 -6.43 13.07
N ALA A 253 2.86 -7.02 14.22
CA ALA A 253 2.51 -6.47 15.53
C ALA A 253 3.04 -5.04 15.73
N GLU A 254 4.32 -4.80 15.41
CA GLU A 254 4.93 -3.48 15.50
C GLU A 254 4.34 -2.52 14.47
N SER A 255 4.10 -2.98 13.25
CA SER A 255 3.48 -2.19 12.19
C SER A 255 2.09 -1.68 12.60
N PHE A 256 1.24 -2.57 13.14
CA PHE A 256 -0.12 -2.20 13.56
C PHE A 256 -0.11 -1.32 14.81
N ALA A 257 0.73 -1.62 15.80
CA ALA A 257 0.89 -0.78 16.99
C ALA A 257 1.35 0.63 16.62
N THR A 258 2.29 0.75 15.69
CA THR A 258 2.84 2.04 15.24
C THR A 258 1.83 2.83 14.42
N ALA A 259 1.05 2.22 13.53
CA ALA A 259 -0.03 2.89 12.81
C ALA A 259 -1.11 3.43 13.78
N ARG A 260 -1.47 2.65 14.79
CA ARG A 260 -2.40 3.08 15.86
C ARG A 260 -1.80 4.18 16.75
N MET A 261 -0.49 4.14 17.01
CA MET A 261 0.22 5.21 17.72
C MET A 261 0.22 6.50 16.91
N LEU A 262 0.46 6.44 15.60
CA LEU A 262 0.40 7.57 14.69
C LEU A 262 -0.96 8.26 14.74
N LEU A 263 -2.06 7.49 14.71
CA LEU A 263 -3.40 8.03 14.86
C LEU A 263 -3.59 8.73 16.22
N ARG A 264 -3.17 8.10 17.31
CA ARG A 264 -3.37 8.65 18.65
C ARG A 264 -2.51 9.87 18.97
N LYS A 265 -1.30 9.94 18.41
CA LYS A 265 -0.32 10.98 18.73
C LYS A 265 -0.35 12.15 17.76
N GLU A 266 -0.48 11.87 16.46
CA GLU A 266 -0.44 12.90 15.41
C GLU A 266 -1.81 13.13 14.74
N GLY A 267 -2.84 12.35 15.13
CA GLY A 267 -4.19 12.46 14.55
C GLY A 267 -4.30 11.94 13.12
N LEU A 268 -3.31 11.17 12.65
CA LEU A 268 -3.22 10.71 11.25
C LEU A 268 -3.68 9.27 11.10
N LEU A 269 -4.83 9.07 10.46
CA LEU A 269 -5.39 7.75 10.15
C LEU A 269 -4.77 7.19 8.86
N ALA A 270 -3.75 6.35 8.99
CA ALA A 270 -2.98 5.78 7.89
C ALA A 270 -3.08 4.25 7.83
N GLY A 271 -2.70 3.64 6.70
CA GLY A 271 -2.74 2.18 6.51
C GLY A 271 -1.60 1.44 7.19
N SER A 272 -1.63 0.11 7.09
CA SER A 272 -0.66 -0.78 7.74
C SER A 272 0.78 -0.55 7.30
N SER A 273 1.01 -0.39 5.99
CA SER A 273 2.34 -0.08 5.47
C SER A 273 2.93 1.22 6.03
N SER A 274 2.09 2.23 6.27
CA SER A 274 2.54 3.49 6.90
C SER A 274 3.05 3.25 8.33
N GLY A 275 2.46 2.30 9.04
CA GLY A 275 2.94 1.86 10.36
C GLY A 275 4.32 1.19 10.27
N THR A 276 4.52 0.31 9.30
CA THR A 276 5.81 -0.35 9.03
C THR A 276 6.89 0.68 8.71
N LEU A 277 6.58 1.63 7.82
CA LEU A 277 7.53 2.67 7.41
C LEU A 277 7.90 3.58 8.58
N LEU A 278 6.92 3.98 9.37
CA LEU A 278 7.15 4.82 10.56
C LEU A 278 7.98 4.06 11.62
N ALA A 279 7.70 2.77 11.86
CA ALA A 279 8.47 1.95 12.79
C ALA A 279 9.94 1.87 12.37
N ALA A 280 10.21 1.59 11.09
CA ALA A 280 11.56 1.57 10.54
C ALA A 280 12.25 2.95 10.62
N ALA A 281 11.52 4.03 10.32
CA ALA A 281 12.03 5.39 10.42
C ALA A 281 12.41 5.75 11.88
N LEU A 282 11.58 5.37 12.84
CA LEU A 282 11.87 5.58 14.26
C LEU A 282 13.09 4.76 14.72
N ARG A 283 13.25 3.50 14.25
CA ARG A 283 14.45 2.70 14.53
C ARG A 283 15.70 3.37 13.94
N TYR A 284 15.64 3.77 12.66
CA TYR A 284 16.72 4.48 11.99
C TYR A 284 17.11 5.75 12.74
N CYS A 285 16.14 6.58 13.11
CA CYS A 285 16.36 7.84 13.82
C CYS A 285 17.03 7.63 15.20
N ARG A 286 16.61 6.62 15.95
CA ARG A 286 17.17 6.31 17.29
C ARG A 286 18.59 5.74 17.23
N GLU A 287 19.02 5.19 16.12
CA GLU A 287 20.40 4.74 15.90
C GLU A 287 21.37 5.89 15.58
N GLN A 288 20.86 7.10 15.27
CA GLN A 288 21.70 8.24 14.93
C GLN A 288 22.29 8.88 16.20
N THR A 289 23.52 9.36 16.10
CA THR A 289 24.21 10.12 17.16
C THR A 289 24.15 11.63 16.92
N GLU A 290 23.90 12.04 15.69
CA GLU A 290 23.79 13.43 15.28
C GLU A 290 22.37 13.73 14.73
N PRO A 291 21.91 14.98 14.82
CA PRO A 291 20.64 15.37 14.24
C PRO A 291 20.59 15.12 12.73
N ARG A 292 19.51 14.47 12.26
CA ARG A 292 19.24 14.23 10.85
C ARG A 292 17.83 14.62 10.48
N ARG A 293 17.62 14.99 9.21
CA ARG A 293 16.31 15.22 8.62
C ARG A 293 15.92 14.00 7.80
N VAL A 294 14.86 13.33 8.24
CA VAL A 294 14.42 12.05 7.69
C VAL A 294 13.00 12.16 7.19
N VAL A 295 12.73 11.69 5.99
CA VAL A 295 11.39 11.63 5.41
C VAL A 295 10.92 10.17 5.33
N THR A 296 9.67 9.93 5.70
CA THR A 296 8.97 8.68 5.40
C THR A 296 7.57 8.97 4.86
N PHE A 297 6.74 7.95 4.63
CA PHE A 297 5.47 8.13 3.95
C PHE A 297 4.28 7.67 4.81
N ALA A 298 3.19 8.44 4.73
CA ALA A 298 1.86 7.95 5.01
C ALA A 298 1.25 7.50 3.67
N CYS A 299 1.47 6.22 3.33
CA CYS A 299 1.28 5.68 1.98
C CYS A 299 -0.16 5.69 1.51
N ASP A 300 -1.10 5.37 2.41
CA ASP A 300 -2.53 5.31 2.11
C ASP A 300 -3.40 5.57 3.34
N THR A 301 -4.67 5.84 3.09
CA THR A 301 -5.64 6.14 4.14
C THR A 301 -6.04 4.91 4.95
N GLY A 302 -6.11 5.06 6.28
CA GLY A 302 -6.57 4.04 7.20
C GLY A 302 -8.06 3.66 7.06
N ASN A 303 -8.86 4.47 6.35
CA ASN A 303 -10.25 4.15 6.05
C ASN A 303 -10.44 2.81 5.32
N LYS A 304 -9.40 2.32 4.68
CA LYS A 304 -9.37 1.02 3.99
C LYS A 304 -9.12 -0.17 4.92
N TYR A 305 -8.91 0.07 6.23
CA TYR A 305 -8.45 -0.91 7.22
C TYR A 305 -9.24 -0.86 8.53
N LEU A 306 -10.43 -0.23 8.53
CA LEU A 306 -11.27 -0.09 9.73
C LEU A 306 -11.74 -1.44 10.28
N SER A 307 -11.95 -2.42 9.40
CA SER A 307 -12.33 -3.79 9.78
C SER A 307 -11.15 -4.67 10.21
N LYS A 308 -9.92 -4.19 10.09
CA LYS A 308 -8.68 -4.93 10.41
C LYS A 308 -7.88 -4.21 11.50
N LEU A 309 -6.80 -3.51 11.13
CA LEU A 309 -5.83 -2.94 12.07
C LEU A 309 -6.44 -1.92 13.07
N TYR A 310 -7.59 -1.33 12.77
CA TYR A 310 -8.33 -0.43 13.66
C TYR A 310 -9.50 -1.10 14.37
N ASN A 311 -9.68 -2.41 14.21
CA ASN A 311 -10.67 -3.22 14.89
C ASN A 311 -9.99 -4.09 15.96
N ASP A 312 -10.28 -3.81 17.24
CA ASP A 312 -9.68 -4.54 18.36
C ASP A 312 -10.02 -6.03 18.33
N PHE A 313 -11.23 -6.42 17.92
CA PHE A 313 -11.60 -7.83 17.81
C PHE A 313 -10.76 -8.55 16.75
N TRP A 314 -10.49 -7.90 15.62
CA TRP A 314 -9.63 -8.48 14.61
C TRP A 314 -8.19 -8.63 15.12
N LEU A 315 -7.68 -7.66 15.87
CA LEU A 315 -6.35 -7.74 16.48
C LEU A 315 -6.26 -8.81 17.56
N GLU A 316 -7.33 -9.01 18.36
CA GLU A 316 -7.44 -10.11 19.32
C GLU A 316 -7.45 -11.46 18.61
N ASP A 317 -8.28 -11.63 17.56
CA ASP A 317 -8.37 -12.85 16.77
C ASP A 317 -7.03 -13.23 16.10
N GLN A 318 -6.21 -12.23 15.74
CA GLN A 318 -4.87 -12.42 15.19
C GLN A 318 -3.78 -12.53 16.28
N GLY A 319 -4.12 -12.37 17.55
CA GLY A 319 -3.18 -12.48 18.68
C GLY A 319 -2.27 -11.26 18.88
N PHE A 320 -2.55 -10.12 18.26
CA PHE A 320 -1.73 -8.90 18.40
C PHE A 320 -2.03 -8.09 19.66
N ILE A 321 -3.22 -8.23 20.22
CA ILE A 321 -3.59 -7.68 21.51
C ILE A 321 -4.23 -8.77 22.37
N THR A 322 -4.03 -8.68 23.67
CA THR A 322 -4.61 -9.62 24.62
C THR A 322 -5.93 -9.05 25.14
N ARG A 323 -6.98 -9.86 25.10
CA ARG A 323 -8.25 -9.52 25.71
C ARG A 323 -8.11 -9.47 27.23
N GLU A 324 -8.66 -8.46 27.87
CA GLU A 324 -8.76 -8.43 29.34
C GLU A 324 -9.66 -9.57 29.83
N GLN A 325 -9.08 -10.47 30.59
CA GLN A 325 -9.83 -11.53 31.27
C GLN A 325 -10.42 -10.98 32.57
N ARG A 326 -11.74 -11.06 32.71
CA ARG A 326 -12.48 -10.61 33.89
C ARG A 326 -12.66 -11.72 34.91
N GLY A 327 -12.35 -12.98 34.55
CA GLY A 327 -12.52 -14.15 35.39
C GLY A 327 -13.97 -14.60 35.53
N ASP A 328 -14.87 -14.21 34.63
CA ASP A 328 -16.28 -14.56 34.63
C ASP A 328 -16.72 -15.11 33.24
N LEU A 329 -17.99 -15.42 33.10
CA LEU A 329 -18.55 -15.99 31.86
C LEU A 329 -18.45 -15.03 30.66
N THR A 330 -18.19 -13.74 30.88
CA THR A 330 -18.00 -12.79 29.79
C THR A 330 -16.71 -13.06 29.01
N ASP A 331 -15.74 -13.76 29.60
CA ASP A 331 -14.49 -14.18 28.94
C ASP A 331 -14.76 -15.24 27.85
N LEU A 332 -15.89 -15.94 27.95
CA LEU A 332 -16.33 -16.93 26.94
C LEU A 332 -17.08 -16.31 25.76
N VAL A 333 -17.46 -15.03 25.88
CA VAL A 333 -18.20 -14.30 24.84
C VAL A 333 -17.20 -13.72 23.86
N GLY A 334 -17.09 -14.27 22.66
CA GLY A 334 -16.17 -13.80 21.62
C GLY A 334 -16.43 -12.35 21.22
N ARG A 335 -17.72 -11.93 21.12
CA ARG A 335 -18.13 -10.54 20.84
C ARG A 335 -19.39 -10.16 21.59
N PRO A 336 -19.44 -9.00 22.28
CA PRO A 336 -20.66 -8.54 22.94
C PRO A 336 -21.82 -8.35 21.94
N HIS A 337 -23.03 -8.72 22.35
CA HIS A 337 -24.24 -8.64 21.51
C HIS A 337 -24.50 -7.23 20.93
N GLY A 338 -24.11 -6.19 21.66
CA GLY A 338 -24.28 -4.79 21.22
C GLY A 338 -23.38 -4.37 20.05
N GLU A 339 -22.32 -5.13 19.75
CA GLU A 339 -21.32 -4.78 18.74
C GLU A 339 -21.46 -5.60 17.45
N ARG A 340 -22.32 -6.62 17.46
CA ARG A 340 -22.64 -7.41 16.28
C ARG A 340 -24.14 -7.72 16.23
N ALA A 341 -24.79 -7.41 15.12
CA ALA A 341 -26.15 -7.88 14.89
C ALA A 341 -26.15 -9.42 14.94
N THR A 342 -26.94 -9.99 15.85
CA THR A 342 -27.16 -11.44 15.87
C THR A 342 -27.92 -11.82 14.61
N ILE A 343 -27.26 -12.58 13.72
CA ILE A 343 -27.91 -13.10 12.54
C ILE A 343 -28.74 -14.29 12.96
N THR A 344 -30.06 -14.12 12.95
CA THR A 344 -31.01 -15.17 13.27
C THR A 344 -31.60 -15.76 11.99
N ILE A 345 -31.74 -17.08 11.97
CA ILE A 345 -32.42 -17.84 10.91
C ILE A 345 -33.59 -18.53 11.54
N GLY A 346 -34.77 -18.34 10.98
CA GLY A 346 -35.96 -19.05 11.41
C GLY A 346 -35.98 -20.51 10.91
N PRO A 347 -36.67 -21.43 11.60
CA PRO A 347 -36.71 -22.83 11.20
C PRO A 347 -37.31 -23.07 9.81
N ASN A 348 -38.02 -22.11 9.26
CA ASN A 348 -38.63 -22.16 7.93
C ASN A 348 -37.91 -21.32 6.87
N ASP A 349 -36.78 -20.69 7.21
CA ASP A 349 -36.00 -19.93 6.24
C ASP A 349 -35.28 -20.88 5.27
N ILE A 350 -35.30 -20.55 3.99
CA ILE A 350 -34.58 -21.30 2.96
C ILE A 350 -33.09 -21.01 2.99
N LEU A 351 -32.27 -21.94 2.47
CA LEU A 351 -30.82 -21.83 2.44
C LEU A 351 -30.32 -20.52 1.81
N THR A 352 -31.01 -20.02 0.77
CA THR A 352 -30.65 -18.73 0.14
C THR A 352 -30.81 -17.56 1.10
N THR A 353 -31.87 -17.55 1.93
CA THR A 353 -32.07 -16.54 2.98
C THR A 353 -30.97 -16.62 4.04
N ALA A 354 -30.63 -17.84 4.48
CA ALA A 354 -29.53 -18.06 5.40
C ALA A 354 -28.19 -17.53 4.84
N HIS A 355 -27.88 -17.89 3.60
CA HIS A 355 -26.68 -17.43 2.91
C HIS A 355 -26.62 -15.89 2.78
N ASN A 356 -27.72 -15.26 2.39
CA ASN A 356 -27.77 -13.81 2.24
C ASN A 356 -27.67 -13.04 3.55
N ARG A 357 -28.11 -13.64 4.68
CA ARG A 357 -27.98 -13.04 6.02
C ARG A 357 -26.59 -13.24 6.63
N LEU A 358 -25.85 -14.27 6.19
CA LEU A 358 -24.50 -14.57 6.67
C LEU A 358 -23.40 -13.82 5.90
N ARG A 359 -23.73 -13.21 4.77
CA ARG A 359 -22.87 -12.31 3.99
C ARG A 359 -22.99 -10.87 4.50
#